data_19073a87b61bfb1a76b6727bc02e4274
#
_entry.id   19073a87b61bfb1a76b6727bc02e4274
#
_cell.length_a   1.000
_cell.length_b   1.000
_cell.length_c   1.000
_cell.angle_alpha   90.00
_cell.angle_beta   90.00
_cell.angle_gamma   90.00
#
_symmetry.space_group_name_H-M   'P 1'
#
loop_
_entity.id
_entity.type
_entity.pdbx_description
1 polymer ?
#
loop_
_entity_poly.entity_id
_entity_poly.type
_entity_poly.pdbx_seq_one_letter_code
_entity_poly.pdbx_strand_id
1 'polypeptide(L)'
;MMVNDFFPQRPNVSPKIYAYTIDAPTHKGLLKIGYTGRDVPIRVKEQVGTSHVDYKIVFEKSSMRDDGSAFDDNAVHKMLEQQFPCEFGEWYRCTVKDVENAVEAVRDRRESITQRKQNFAM
;
A
#
# COMPACT_ATOMS: atom_id res chain seq x y z
N MET A 1 26.98 -27.07 0.37
CA MET A 1 26.75 -26.54 0.35
C MET A 1 26.59 -25.45 0.24
N MET A 2 26.60 -25.03 0.08
CA MET A 2 26.50 -23.96 -0.02
C MET A 2 25.54 -23.38 -0.74
N VAL A 3 25.01 -23.92 -1.52
CA VAL A 3 23.89 -23.46 -2.22
C VAL A 3 22.85 -22.91 -1.35
N ASN A 4 22.58 -23.58 -0.29
CA ASN A 4 21.62 -23.13 0.65
C ASN A 4 21.89 -21.80 1.20
N ASP A 5 23.14 -21.46 1.23
CA ASP A 5 23.50 -20.20 1.81
C ASP A 5 23.00 -19.05 1.00
N PHE A 6 22.79 -19.28 -0.25
CA PHE A 6 22.30 -18.20 -1.07
C PHE A 6 20.86 -17.92 -0.84
N PHE A 7 20.09 -18.95 -0.58
CA PHE A 7 18.68 -18.77 -0.39
C PHE A 7 18.35 -18.21 0.97
N PRO A 8 18.98 -18.70 2.00
CA PRO A 8 18.71 -18.12 3.31
C PRO A 8 19.15 -16.70 3.40
N GLN A 9 20.07 -16.31 2.54
CA GLN A 9 20.51 -14.96 2.57
C GLN A 9 19.50 -14.03 2.07
N ARG A 10 18.51 -14.53 1.42
CA ARG A 10 17.47 -13.68 0.97
C ARG A 10 16.80 -13.09 2.17
N PRO A 11 16.73 -11.77 2.26
CA PRO A 11 16.07 -11.15 3.42
C PRO A 11 14.63 -11.60 3.47
N ASN A 12 14.12 -11.67 4.66
CA ASN A 12 12.72 -11.96 4.83
C ASN A 12 11.93 -10.90 4.13
N VAL A 13 11.11 -11.31 3.20
CA VAL A 13 10.27 -10.39 2.50
C VAL A 13 9.07 -10.11 3.39
N SER A 14 8.83 -8.85 3.61
CA SER A 14 7.70 -8.43 4.41
C SER A 14 6.87 -7.51 3.55
N PRO A 15 5.94 -8.05 2.78
CA PRO A 15 5.19 -7.22 1.83
C PRO A 15 4.38 -6.17 2.54
N LYS A 16 4.38 -4.98 1.99
CA LYS A 16 3.74 -3.83 2.60
C LYS A 16 3.04 -2.98 1.57
N ILE A 17 1.94 -2.39 2.01
CA ILE A 17 1.28 -1.32 1.28
C ILE A 17 1.78 -0.03 1.91
N TYR A 18 2.10 0.94 1.08
CA TYR A 18 2.56 2.23 1.56
C TYR A 18 1.85 3.35 0.79
N ALA A 19 1.89 4.54 1.36
CA ALA A 19 1.41 5.72 0.67
C ALA A 19 2.33 6.88 0.99
N TYR A 20 2.48 7.78 0.03
CA TYR A 20 3.28 8.96 0.25
C TYR A 20 2.71 10.16 -0.52
N THR A 21 3.13 11.33 -0.10
CA THR A 21 2.79 12.58 -0.76
C THR A 21 4.04 13.17 -1.35
N ILE A 22 3.88 14.06 -2.31
CA ILE A 22 5.00 14.86 -2.80
C ILE A 22 4.60 16.32 -2.70
N ASP A 23 5.61 17.17 -2.54
CA ASP A 23 5.40 18.60 -2.42
C ASP A 23 5.43 19.22 -3.80
N ALA A 24 4.35 19.06 -4.53
CA ALA A 24 4.19 19.61 -5.86
C ALA A 24 2.77 20.15 -5.99
N PRO A 25 2.59 21.33 -6.56
CA PRO A 25 1.25 21.91 -6.66
C PRO A 25 0.25 21.01 -7.37
N THR A 26 0.70 20.28 -8.38
CA THR A 26 -0.17 19.39 -9.15
C THR A 26 -0.63 18.17 -8.35
N HIS A 27 0.05 17.88 -7.24
CA HIS A 27 -0.23 16.69 -6.44
C HIS A 27 -0.76 17.03 -5.06
N LYS A 28 -1.16 18.26 -4.84
CA LYS A 28 -1.67 18.65 -3.54
C LYS A 28 -2.93 17.87 -3.21
N GLY A 29 -2.94 17.24 -2.05
CA GLY A 29 -4.08 16.45 -1.61
C GLY A 29 -4.14 15.05 -2.18
N LEU A 30 -3.10 14.65 -2.91
CA LEU A 30 -3.06 13.32 -3.51
C LEU A 30 -2.11 12.42 -2.75
N LEU A 31 -2.45 11.14 -2.71
CA LEU A 31 -1.60 10.11 -2.13
C LEU A 31 -1.27 9.08 -3.21
N LYS A 32 0.00 8.70 -3.27
CA LYS A 32 0.41 7.59 -4.11
C LYS A 32 0.37 6.33 -3.28
N ILE A 33 -0.32 5.33 -3.75
CA ILE A 33 -0.43 4.06 -3.04
C ILE A 33 0.35 3.01 -3.79
N GLY A 34 1.26 2.34 -3.10
CA GLY A 34 2.11 1.35 -3.72
C GLY A 34 2.32 0.12 -2.85
N TYR A 35 3.08 -0.80 -3.39
CA TYR A 35 3.36 -2.08 -2.77
C TYR A 35 4.84 -2.40 -2.92
N THR A 36 5.42 -2.96 -1.89
CA THR A 36 6.80 -3.42 -1.99
C THR A 36 7.01 -4.60 -1.03
N GLY A 37 7.92 -5.50 -1.42
CA GLY A 37 8.39 -6.52 -0.50
C GLY A 37 9.66 -6.11 0.17
N ARG A 38 10.14 -4.90 -0.08
CA ARG A 38 11.40 -4.41 0.47
C ARG A 38 11.12 -3.26 1.40
N ASP A 39 12.18 -2.61 1.81
CA ASP A 39 12.11 -1.47 2.69
C ASP A 39 11.35 -0.32 2.01
N VAL A 40 10.33 0.19 2.68
CA VAL A 40 9.49 1.23 2.09
C VAL A 40 10.26 2.51 1.78
N PRO A 41 11.06 3.06 2.71
CA PRO A 41 11.83 4.27 2.39
C PRO A 41 12.70 4.10 1.16
N ILE A 42 13.34 2.96 1.00
CA ILE A 42 14.18 2.72 -0.17
C ILE A 42 13.34 2.71 -1.43
N ARG A 43 12.21 2.02 -1.39
CA ARG A 43 11.34 1.91 -2.55
C ARG A 43 10.79 3.27 -2.97
N VAL A 44 10.36 4.07 -2.00
CA VAL A 44 9.81 5.39 -2.31
C VAL A 44 10.89 6.27 -2.90
N LYS A 45 12.10 6.20 -2.33
CA LYS A 45 13.21 6.99 -2.85
C LYS A 45 13.50 6.62 -4.31
N GLU A 46 13.42 5.34 -4.64
CA GLU A 46 13.60 4.90 -6.02
C GLU A 46 12.53 5.49 -6.94
N GLN A 47 11.31 5.52 -6.47
CA GLN A 47 10.19 6.02 -7.28
C GLN A 47 10.26 7.52 -7.48
N VAL A 48 10.60 8.27 -6.44
CA VAL A 48 10.74 9.70 -6.56
C VAL A 48 11.98 10.04 -7.39
N GLY A 49 13.01 9.21 -7.26
CA GLY A 49 14.18 9.31 -8.10
C GLY A 49 14.92 10.61 -7.93
N THR A 50 15.30 11.19 -9.04
CA THR A 50 16.09 12.42 -9.06
C THR A 50 15.24 13.64 -9.36
N SER A 51 13.95 13.55 -9.08
CA SER A 51 13.04 14.65 -9.40
C SER A 51 13.26 15.88 -8.52
N HIS A 52 14.00 15.73 -7.43
CA HIS A 52 14.26 16.82 -6.47
C HIS A 52 12.96 17.36 -5.84
N VAL A 53 11.94 16.53 -5.82
CA VAL A 53 10.69 16.89 -5.17
C VAL A 53 10.72 16.30 -3.77
N ASP A 54 10.34 17.10 -2.79
CA ASP A 54 10.23 16.59 -1.43
C ASP A 54 9.05 15.66 -1.33
N TYR A 55 9.21 14.61 -0.54
CA TYR A 55 8.14 13.63 -0.35
C TYR A 55 8.06 13.26 1.11
N LYS A 56 6.92 12.70 1.49
CA LYS A 56 6.72 12.25 2.85
C LYS A 56 5.93 10.95 2.83
N ILE A 57 6.47 9.92 3.45
CA ILE A 57 5.75 8.65 3.61
C ILE A 57 4.77 8.85 4.74
N VAL A 58 3.48 8.64 4.44
CA VAL A 58 2.42 8.90 5.40
C VAL A 58 1.71 7.63 5.85
N PHE A 59 2.00 6.50 5.23
CA PHE A 59 1.33 5.25 5.58
C PHE A 59 2.23 4.07 5.21
N GLU A 60 2.24 3.08 6.06
CA GLU A 60 2.97 1.85 5.81
C GLU A 60 2.34 0.76 6.64
N LYS A 61 1.95 -0.33 6.01
CA LYS A 61 1.32 -1.42 6.74
C LYS A 61 1.55 -2.74 6.02
N SER A 62 1.69 -3.81 6.79
CA SER A 62 1.85 -5.15 6.23
C SER A 62 0.66 -5.52 5.38
N SER A 63 0.92 -6.18 4.26
CA SER A 63 -0.13 -6.71 3.40
C SER A 63 -0.30 -8.21 3.60
N MET A 64 0.23 -8.74 4.70
CA MET A 64 0.03 -10.15 5.01
C MET A 64 -1.28 -10.34 5.76
N ARG A 65 -1.99 -11.38 5.39
CA ARG A 65 -3.18 -11.80 6.13
C ARG A 65 -2.79 -12.84 7.15
N ASP A 66 -3.67 -13.08 8.11
CA ASP A 66 -3.40 -14.05 9.16
C ASP A 66 -3.23 -15.47 8.61
N ASP A 67 -3.83 -15.75 7.46
CA ASP A 67 -3.71 -17.07 6.87
C ASP A 67 -2.42 -17.26 6.06
N GLY A 68 -1.55 -16.26 6.07
CA GLY A 68 -0.29 -16.34 5.36
C GLY A 68 -0.33 -15.84 3.93
N SER A 69 -1.51 -15.51 3.43
CA SER A 69 -1.59 -14.93 2.08
C SER A 69 -1.26 -13.45 2.15
N ALA A 70 -0.97 -12.88 0.99
CA ALA A 70 -0.66 -11.47 0.91
C ALA A 70 -1.48 -10.85 -0.23
N PHE A 71 -1.72 -9.55 -0.13
CA PHE A 71 -2.39 -8.82 -1.19
C PHE A 71 -1.47 -7.69 -1.65
N ASP A 72 -1.70 -7.22 -2.86
CA ASP A 72 -0.86 -6.18 -3.42
C ASP A 72 -1.63 -4.86 -3.52
N ASP A 73 -0.99 -3.87 -4.12
CA ASP A 73 -1.61 -2.55 -4.23
C ASP A 73 -2.77 -2.54 -5.22
N ASN A 74 -2.81 -3.47 -6.17
CA ASN A 74 -3.93 -3.50 -7.10
C ASN A 74 -5.24 -3.74 -6.37
N ALA A 75 -5.23 -4.61 -5.37
CA ALA A 75 -6.43 -4.87 -4.59
C ALA A 75 -6.85 -3.61 -3.84
N VAL A 76 -5.89 -2.89 -3.28
CA VAL A 76 -6.18 -1.66 -2.55
C VAL A 76 -6.69 -0.59 -3.51
N HIS A 77 -6.08 -0.47 -4.69
CA HIS A 77 -6.52 0.49 -5.69
C HIS A 77 -7.97 0.25 -6.08
N LYS A 78 -8.34 -1.01 -6.34
CA LYS A 78 -9.72 -1.32 -6.70
C LYS A 78 -10.69 -0.98 -5.60
N MET A 79 -10.28 -1.22 -4.36
CA MET A 79 -11.11 -0.89 -3.22
C MET A 79 -11.33 0.61 -3.10
N LEU A 80 -10.25 1.39 -3.27
CA LEU A 80 -10.33 2.83 -3.21
C LEU A 80 -11.16 3.41 -4.34
N GLU A 81 -11.05 2.82 -5.53
CA GLU A 81 -11.73 3.36 -6.70
C GLU A 81 -13.24 3.28 -6.61
N GLN A 82 -13.75 2.52 -5.67
CA GLN A 82 -15.20 2.50 -5.45
C GLN A 82 -15.69 3.84 -4.90
N GLN A 83 -14.84 4.61 -4.23
CA GLN A 83 -15.22 5.87 -3.63
C GLN A 83 -14.36 7.05 -4.06
N PHE A 84 -13.14 6.79 -4.47
CA PHE A 84 -12.18 7.85 -4.77
C PHE A 84 -11.59 7.59 -6.15
N PRO A 85 -12.03 8.28 -7.18
CA PRO A 85 -11.50 8.08 -8.52
C PRO A 85 -10.00 8.33 -8.56
N CYS A 86 -9.30 7.54 -9.34
CA CYS A 86 -7.89 7.73 -9.55
C CYS A 86 -7.69 8.99 -10.39
N GLU A 87 -6.86 9.89 -9.90
CA GLU A 87 -6.60 11.14 -10.63
C GLU A 87 -5.68 10.87 -11.81
N PHE A 88 -4.59 10.17 -11.55
CA PHE A 88 -3.69 9.73 -12.60
C PHE A 88 -2.74 8.70 -12.01
N GLY A 89 -2.44 7.68 -12.79
CA GLY A 89 -1.54 6.62 -12.35
C GLY A 89 -2.07 5.93 -11.10
N GLU A 90 -1.28 6.00 -10.04
CA GLU A 90 -1.64 5.40 -8.76
C GLU A 90 -1.87 6.47 -7.70
N TRP A 91 -2.24 7.66 -8.14
CA TRP A 91 -2.46 8.80 -7.25
C TRP A 91 -3.95 9.00 -7.02
N TYR A 92 -4.33 9.07 -5.76
CA TYR A 92 -5.73 9.15 -5.35
C TYR A 92 -5.96 10.35 -4.45
N ARG A 93 -7.06 11.04 -4.68
CA ARG A 93 -7.43 12.18 -3.83
C ARG A 93 -8.21 11.62 -2.65
N CYS A 94 -7.48 11.25 -1.63
CA CYS A 94 -8.05 10.64 -0.44
C CYS A 94 -7.15 10.93 0.75
N THR A 95 -7.61 10.54 1.92
CA THR A 95 -6.86 10.75 3.15
C THR A 95 -6.14 9.48 3.56
N VAL A 96 -5.22 9.62 4.52
CA VAL A 96 -4.53 8.45 5.07
C VAL A 96 -5.54 7.49 5.69
N LYS A 97 -6.58 8.04 6.33
CA LYS A 97 -7.60 7.18 6.92
C LYS A 97 -8.34 6.38 5.86
N ASP A 98 -8.58 6.98 4.71
CA ASP A 98 -9.21 6.27 3.60
C ASP A 98 -8.34 5.11 3.14
N VAL A 99 -7.04 5.32 3.06
CA VAL A 99 -6.11 4.26 2.68
C VAL A 99 -6.12 3.16 3.73
N GLU A 100 -6.08 3.53 4.99
CA GLU A 100 -6.11 2.55 6.07
C GLU A 100 -7.37 1.71 6.00
N ASN A 101 -8.51 2.35 5.79
CA ASN A 101 -9.78 1.64 5.69
C ASN A 101 -9.80 0.69 4.49
N ALA A 102 -9.22 1.11 3.37
CA ALA A 102 -9.16 0.27 2.19
C ALA A 102 -8.27 -0.95 2.43
N VAL A 103 -7.14 -0.74 3.08
CA VAL A 103 -6.23 -1.85 3.38
C VAL A 103 -6.91 -2.85 4.30
N GLU A 104 -7.61 -2.36 5.31
CA GLU A 104 -8.31 -3.26 6.23
C GLU A 104 -9.43 -4.02 5.52
N ALA A 105 -10.14 -3.36 4.62
CA ALA A 105 -11.20 -4.01 3.87
C ALA A 105 -10.64 -5.14 2.98
N VAL A 106 -9.51 -4.87 2.34
CA VAL A 106 -8.86 -5.89 1.51
C VAL A 106 -8.37 -7.04 2.39
N ARG A 107 -7.77 -6.71 3.53
CA ARG A 107 -7.28 -7.74 4.44
C ARG A 107 -8.40 -8.65 4.88
N ASP A 108 -9.55 -8.07 5.18
CA ASP A 108 -10.71 -8.83 5.66
C ASP A 108 -11.55 -9.41 4.55
N ARG A 109 -11.13 -9.26 3.30
CA ARG A 109 -11.84 -9.74 2.12
C ARG A 109 -13.26 -9.18 2.03
N ARG A 110 -13.43 -7.94 2.46
CA ARG A 110 -14.71 -7.24 2.29
C ARG A 110 -14.85 -6.77 0.85
N GLU A 111 -16.07 -6.53 0.44
CA GLU A 111 -16.33 -6.10 -0.92
C GLU A 111 -16.28 -4.59 -1.08
N SER A 112 -16.36 -3.87 0.02
CA SER A 112 -16.26 -2.41 -0.03
C SER A 112 -15.68 -1.91 1.27
N ILE A 113 -15.22 -0.65 1.24
CA ILE A 113 -14.65 -0.04 2.43
C ILE A 113 -15.69 0.09 3.53
N THR A 114 -16.93 0.35 3.15
CA THR A 114 -17.97 0.57 4.14
C THR A 114 -18.63 -0.72 4.62
N GLN A 115 -18.37 -1.82 3.96
CA GLN A 115 -18.92 -3.09 4.39
C GLN A 115 -18.29 -3.49 5.70
N ARG A 116 -19.10 -3.81 6.67
CA ARG A 116 -18.57 -4.26 7.95
C ARG A 116 -18.06 -5.67 7.83
N LYS A 117 -17.05 -5.97 8.64
CA LYS A 117 -16.59 -7.33 8.73
C LYS A 117 -17.73 -8.20 9.20
N GLN A 118 -17.89 -9.34 8.51
CA GLN A 118 -18.98 -10.23 8.83
C GLN A 118 -18.89 -10.68 10.27
N ASN A 119 -20.03 -10.61 10.95
CA ASN A 119 -20.09 -11.03 12.34
C ASN A 119 -21.19 -12.06 12.47
N PHE A 120 -20.81 -13.27 12.80
CA PHE A 120 -21.76 -14.36 12.90
C PHE A 120 -22.21 -14.65 14.32
N ALA A 121 -21.88 -13.77 15.20
CA ALA A 121 -22.22 -14.00 16.58
C ALA A 121 -23.69 -13.87 16.87
N MET A 122 -24.43 -13.41 15.93
CA MET A 122 -25.81 -13.24 16.20
C MET A 122 -26.55 -14.44 16.13
#